data_2647ed7a07ddd66cb4a1b2661d7c5e57
#
_entry.id   2647ed7a07ddd66cb4a1b2661d7c5e57
#
_cell.length_a   1.000
_cell.length_b   1.000
_cell.length_c   1.000
_cell.angle_alpha   90.00
_cell.angle_beta   90.00
_cell.angle_gamma   90.00
#
_symmetry.space_group_name_H-M   'P 1'
#
loop_
_entity.id
_entity.type
_entity.pdbx_description
1 polymer ?
#
loop_
_entity_poly.entity_id
_entity_poly.type
_entity_poly.pdbx_seq_one_letter_code
_entity_poly.pdbx_strand_id
1 'polypeptide(L)'
;MRRNYRLRYALGIILTTIILTGVLRKIIFKPEVPVKPYEHTKKYMAFYQYNYDGDTAVFYVEDLGKQIVRFLGVDSPEKDEEGYEEAKSYTDRTLSDSFSIILELEPYSEEYDNYERLLAWVWVDDELLQAKLLQSGNAKIRYLEDNYLYTDYLYSINVTK
;
A
#
# COMPACT_ATOMS: atom_id res chain seq x y z
N MET A 1 -35.58 3.89 -47.67
CA MET A 1 -34.92 2.88 -46.83
C MET A 1 -33.41 3.13 -46.52
N ARG A 2 -32.76 4.20 -47.02
CA ARG A 2 -31.30 4.45 -46.85
C ARG A 2 -30.92 5.34 -45.64
N ARG A 3 -31.90 5.93 -44.89
CA ARG A 3 -31.61 6.93 -43.85
C ARG A 3 -31.26 6.34 -42.47
N ASN A 4 -31.62 5.08 -42.18
CA ASN A 4 -31.42 4.45 -40.90
C ASN A 4 -30.03 3.82 -40.69
N TYR A 5 -29.28 3.54 -41.76
CA TYR A 5 -27.94 2.93 -41.63
C TYR A 5 -26.90 3.95 -41.16
N ARG A 6 -26.96 5.21 -41.62
CA ARG A 6 -26.04 6.28 -41.21
C ARG A 6 -26.13 6.58 -39.72
N LEU A 7 -27.34 6.54 -39.14
CA LEU A 7 -27.56 6.76 -37.73
C LEU A 7 -27.03 5.60 -36.85
N ARG A 8 -27.18 4.36 -37.33
CA ARG A 8 -26.68 3.15 -36.65
C ARG A 8 -25.14 3.09 -36.65
N TYR A 9 -24.50 3.47 -37.74
CA TYR A 9 -23.04 3.56 -37.80
C TYR A 9 -22.48 4.70 -36.95
N ALA A 10 -23.14 5.85 -36.91
CA ALA A 10 -22.73 6.97 -36.07
C ALA A 10 -22.83 6.63 -34.56
N LEU A 11 -23.92 5.96 -34.15
CA LEU A 11 -24.08 5.48 -32.76
C LEU A 11 -23.05 4.39 -32.41
N GLY A 12 -22.73 3.48 -33.32
CA GLY A 12 -21.71 2.47 -33.15
C GLY A 12 -20.31 3.08 -32.95
N ILE A 13 -19.95 4.08 -33.75
CA ILE A 13 -18.67 4.77 -33.65
C ILE A 13 -18.56 5.56 -32.34
N ILE A 14 -19.64 6.24 -31.93
CA ILE A 14 -19.66 6.98 -30.66
C ILE A 14 -19.51 6.01 -29.46
N LEU A 15 -20.20 4.88 -29.50
CA LEU A 15 -20.11 3.89 -28.41
C LEU A 15 -18.71 3.26 -28.31
N THR A 16 -18.09 2.93 -29.47
CA THR A 16 -16.72 2.38 -29.48
C THR A 16 -15.68 3.39 -29.05
N THR A 17 -15.84 4.68 -29.39
CA THR A 17 -14.94 5.74 -28.89
C THR A 17 -15.08 5.97 -27.39
N ILE A 18 -16.28 5.93 -26.83
CA ILE A 18 -16.50 6.05 -25.38
C ILE A 18 -15.89 4.86 -24.63
N ILE A 19 -16.05 3.65 -25.15
CA ILE A 19 -15.44 2.45 -24.55
C ILE A 19 -13.91 2.51 -24.65
N LEU A 20 -13.37 2.89 -25.81
CA LEU A 20 -11.93 3.00 -26.05
C LEU A 20 -11.29 4.09 -25.18
N THR A 21 -11.94 5.26 -25.04
CA THR A 21 -11.47 6.34 -24.16
C THR A 21 -11.59 5.96 -22.67
N GLY A 22 -12.62 5.22 -22.28
CA GLY A 22 -12.78 4.69 -20.91
C GLY A 22 -11.70 3.65 -20.58
N VAL A 23 -11.41 2.74 -21.50
CA VAL A 23 -10.34 1.75 -21.34
C VAL A 23 -8.96 2.42 -21.36
N LEU A 24 -8.73 3.37 -22.28
CA LEU A 24 -7.48 4.14 -22.36
C LEU A 24 -7.26 4.96 -21.08
N ARG A 25 -8.32 5.57 -20.52
CA ARG A 25 -8.23 6.31 -19.27
C ARG A 25 -7.87 5.40 -18.07
N LYS A 26 -8.38 4.17 -18.02
CA LYS A 26 -7.97 3.15 -17.03
C LYS A 26 -6.53 2.67 -17.22
N ILE A 27 -6.02 2.68 -18.45
CA ILE A 27 -4.64 2.27 -18.76
C ILE A 27 -3.65 3.41 -18.46
N ILE A 28 -4.05 4.68 -18.73
CA ILE A 28 -3.19 5.86 -18.58
C ILE A 28 -3.17 6.37 -17.12
N PHE A 29 -4.26 6.20 -16.36
CA PHE A 29 -4.34 6.50 -14.93
C PHE A 29 -4.15 5.23 -14.08
N LYS A 30 -3.07 4.47 -14.31
CA LYS A 30 -2.50 3.71 -13.22
C LYS A 30 -1.93 4.75 -12.24
N PRO A 31 -2.35 4.76 -10.95
CA PRO A 31 -1.65 5.58 -9.98
C PRO A 31 -0.17 5.22 -10.07
N GLU A 32 0.68 6.22 -10.19
CA GLU A 32 2.13 5.99 -10.14
C GLU A 32 2.41 5.28 -8.82
N VAL A 33 2.79 4.02 -8.91
CA VAL A 33 3.25 3.28 -7.75
C VAL A 33 4.52 4.01 -7.29
N PRO A 34 4.59 4.50 -6.06
CA PRO A 34 5.84 5.06 -5.57
C PRO A 34 6.92 3.99 -5.71
N VAL A 35 7.90 4.26 -6.55
CA VAL A 35 8.95 3.28 -6.88
C VAL A 35 9.99 3.23 -5.78
N LYS A 36 10.06 4.27 -4.93
CA LYS A 36 11.01 4.41 -3.82
C LYS A 36 10.52 5.41 -2.79
N PRO A 37 11.08 5.38 -1.57
CA PRO A 37 10.79 6.35 -0.52
C PRO A 37 11.06 7.80 -0.96
N TYR A 38 10.32 8.78 -0.42
CA TYR A 38 10.55 10.19 -0.71
C TYR A 38 11.95 10.65 -0.28
N GLU A 39 12.60 11.50 -1.08
CA GLU A 39 14.01 11.87 -0.89
C GLU A 39 14.25 12.66 0.43
N HIS A 40 13.27 13.46 0.86
CA HIS A 40 13.42 14.40 1.98
C HIS A 40 12.85 13.89 3.31
N THR A 41 12.50 12.62 3.43
CA THR A 41 11.99 12.02 4.67
C THR A 41 13.13 11.37 5.46
N LYS A 42 12.91 11.21 6.78
CA LYS A 42 13.80 10.39 7.62
C LYS A 42 13.64 8.92 7.23
N LYS A 43 14.75 8.26 6.97
CA LYS A 43 14.80 6.86 6.58
C LYS A 43 15.87 6.13 7.36
N TYR A 44 15.56 4.87 7.65
CA TYR A 44 16.48 3.99 8.37
C TYR A 44 16.55 2.65 7.66
N MET A 45 17.74 2.11 7.49
CA MET A 45 17.91 0.71 7.15
C MET A 45 17.49 -0.15 8.33
N ALA A 46 16.76 -1.23 8.06
CA ALA A 46 16.23 -2.09 9.09
C ALA A 46 16.44 -3.57 8.78
N PHE A 47 16.60 -4.36 9.83
CA PHE A 47 16.78 -5.80 9.76
C PHE A 47 15.66 -6.48 10.52
N TYR A 48 14.81 -7.21 9.80
CA TYR A 48 13.68 -7.93 10.37
C TYR A 48 14.11 -8.95 11.42
N GLN A 49 13.35 -9.04 12.50
CA GLN A 49 13.57 -10.02 13.57
C GLN A 49 12.40 -11.01 13.66
N TYR A 50 11.20 -10.53 13.88
CA TYR A 50 9.93 -11.27 13.93
C TYR A 50 8.75 -10.30 13.91
N ASN A 51 7.54 -10.81 13.64
CA ASN A 51 6.32 -10.00 13.70
C ASN A 51 5.33 -10.53 14.75
N TYR A 52 4.53 -9.64 15.30
CA TYR A 52 3.43 -9.97 16.20
C TYR A 52 2.18 -10.42 15.42
N ASP A 53 1.87 -9.70 14.37
CA ASP A 53 0.70 -9.85 13.51
C ASP A 53 1.03 -9.40 12.07
N GLY A 54 0.01 -9.05 11.26
CA GLY A 54 0.21 -8.64 9.87
C GLY A 54 0.73 -7.21 9.70
N ASP A 55 0.60 -6.34 10.72
CA ASP A 55 0.92 -4.91 10.62
C ASP A 55 1.86 -4.37 11.71
N THR A 56 2.37 -5.26 12.55
CA THR A 56 3.30 -4.92 13.63
C THR A 56 4.46 -5.91 13.67
N ALA A 57 5.68 -5.42 13.50
CA ALA A 57 6.88 -6.25 13.50
C ALA A 57 8.03 -5.61 14.30
N VAL A 58 9.01 -6.43 14.64
CA VAL A 58 10.23 -6.06 15.34
C VAL A 58 11.40 -6.03 14.38
N PHE A 59 12.13 -4.93 14.41
CA PHE A 59 13.33 -4.72 13.60
C PHE A 59 14.50 -4.31 14.48
N TYR A 60 15.69 -4.63 14.03
CA TYR A 60 16.89 -3.90 14.44
C TYR A 60 17.08 -2.77 13.42
N VAL A 61 16.97 -1.54 13.87
CA VAL A 61 16.99 -0.33 13.03
C VAL A 61 18.33 0.36 13.21
N GLU A 62 18.99 0.70 12.11
CA GLU A 62 20.25 1.43 12.14
C GLU A 62 20.07 2.75 12.91
N ASP A 63 21.03 3.08 13.76
CA ASP A 63 21.03 4.24 14.66
C ASP A 63 19.96 4.28 15.77
N LEU A 64 18.92 3.43 15.73
CA LEU A 64 17.85 3.39 16.74
C LEU A 64 17.85 2.11 17.59
N GLY A 65 18.58 1.06 17.16
CA GLY A 65 18.58 -0.24 17.82
C GLY A 65 17.28 -1.02 17.59
N LYS A 66 16.89 -1.85 18.57
CA LYS A 66 15.69 -2.68 18.47
C LYS A 66 14.42 -1.84 18.60
N GLN A 67 13.55 -1.89 17.60
CA GLN A 67 12.28 -1.16 17.55
C GLN A 67 11.10 -2.11 17.30
N ILE A 68 9.97 -1.84 17.93
CA ILE A 68 8.66 -2.36 17.53
C ILE A 68 8.09 -1.35 16.54
N VAL A 69 7.74 -1.78 15.35
CA VAL A 69 7.24 -0.90 14.27
C VAL A 69 5.79 -1.23 13.97
N ARG A 70 4.91 -0.23 14.07
CA ARG A 70 3.52 -0.28 13.61
C ARG A 70 3.46 0.32 12.20
N PHE A 71 2.93 -0.46 11.25
CA PHE A 71 2.84 -0.03 9.86
C PHE A 71 1.70 0.98 9.69
N LEU A 72 2.02 2.15 9.15
CA LEU A 72 1.08 3.25 8.96
C LEU A 72 -0.03 2.90 7.96
N GLY A 73 -1.23 3.39 8.22
CA GLY A 73 -2.34 3.39 7.27
C GLY A 73 -3.00 2.04 7.02
N VAL A 74 -2.57 0.97 7.67
CA VAL A 74 -3.14 -0.37 7.51
C VAL A 74 -3.47 -1.01 8.86
N ASP A 75 -4.41 -1.95 8.84
CA ASP A 75 -4.87 -2.70 10.00
C ASP A 75 -5.12 -4.15 9.58
N SER A 76 -4.37 -5.06 10.15
CA SER A 76 -4.50 -6.51 9.91
C SER A 76 -5.46 -7.14 10.92
N PRO A 77 -5.98 -8.37 10.65
CA PRO A 77 -6.77 -9.09 11.63
C PRO A 77 -6.01 -9.33 12.94
N GLU A 78 -6.69 -9.14 14.05
CA GLU A 78 -6.20 -9.41 15.39
C GLU A 78 -6.20 -10.92 15.70
N LYS A 79 -5.47 -11.34 16.76
CA LYS A 79 -5.18 -12.75 17.09
C LYS A 79 -6.38 -13.69 17.12
N ASP A 80 -7.56 -13.17 17.47
CA ASP A 80 -8.78 -13.97 17.57
C ASP A 80 -9.73 -13.76 16.37
N GLU A 81 -9.27 -13.08 15.32
CA GLU A 81 -10.02 -12.80 14.11
C GLU A 81 -9.65 -13.73 12.97
N GLU A 82 -10.62 -13.95 12.07
CA GLU A 82 -10.40 -14.69 10.82
C GLU A 82 -9.35 -13.97 9.96
N GLY A 83 -8.38 -14.72 9.44
CA GLY A 83 -7.29 -14.18 8.60
C GLY A 83 -6.03 -13.77 9.37
N TYR A 84 -6.02 -13.82 10.71
CA TYR A 84 -4.84 -13.46 11.50
C TYR A 84 -3.58 -14.24 11.11
N GLU A 85 -3.66 -15.56 11.10
CA GLU A 85 -2.50 -16.41 10.78
C GLU A 85 -2.03 -16.21 9.34
N GLU A 86 -2.94 -15.94 8.41
CA GLU A 86 -2.63 -15.67 7.02
C GLU A 86 -1.90 -14.32 6.87
N ALA A 87 -2.42 -13.25 7.47
CA ALA A 87 -1.81 -11.93 7.47
C ALA A 87 -0.43 -11.95 8.14
N LYS A 88 -0.31 -12.58 9.31
CA LYS A 88 0.93 -12.75 10.03
C LYS A 88 1.98 -13.50 9.21
N SER A 89 1.61 -14.65 8.62
CA SER A 89 2.51 -15.46 7.79
C SER A 89 2.90 -14.75 6.50
N TYR A 90 1.99 -13.94 5.92
CA TYR A 90 2.29 -13.14 4.74
C TYR A 90 3.36 -12.10 5.04
N THR A 91 3.22 -11.36 6.13
CA THR A 91 4.19 -10.37 6.58
C THR A 91 5.53 -11.01 6.91
N ASP A 92 5.54 -12.12 7.66
CA ASP A 92 6.75 -12.85 8.01
C ASP A 92 7.55 -13.26 6.76
N ARG A 93 6.91 -13.92 5.80
CA ARG A 93 7.57 -14.32 4.56
C ARG A 93 8.09 -13.13 3.75
N THR A 94 7.27 -12.08 3.61
CA THR A 94 7.64 -10.91 2.81
C THR A 94 8.87 -10.20 3.39
N LEU A 95 8.97 -10.12 4.72
CA LEU A 95 10.10 -9.49 5.40
C LEU A 95 11.32 -10.40 5.47
N SER A 96 11.12 -11.71 5.71
CA SER A 96 12.22 -12.69 5.80
C SER A 96 12.93 -12.94 4.47
N ASP A 97 12.20 -12.91 3.35
CA ASP A 97 12.73 -13.18 2.02
C ASP A 97 13.33 -11.94 1.34
N SER A 98 13.27 -10.77 1.99
CA SER A 98 13.73 -9.49 1.42
C SER A 98 15.23 -9.32 1.41
N PHE A 99 15.75 -8.62 0.41
CA PHE A 99 17.15 -8.19 0.34
C PHE A 99 17.40 -6.86 1.05
N SER A 100 16.39 -6.00 1.09
CA SER A 100 16.49 -4.68 1.71
C SER A 100 15.18 -4.27 2.37
N ILE A 101 15.28 -3.69 3.57
CA ILE A 101 14.15 -3.08 4.26
C ILE A 101 14.54 -1.66 4.66
N ILE A 102 13.68 -0.70 4.29
CA ILE A 102 13.82 0.70 4.67
C ILE A 102 12.55 1.11 5.43
N LEU A 103 12.73 1.67 6.61
CA LEU A 103 11.67 2.35 7.36
C LEU A 103 11.72 3.82 7.03
N GLU A 104 10.62 4.37 6.53
CA GLU A 104 10.46 5.77 6.22
C GLU A 104 9.45 6.38 7.18
N LEU A 105 9.85 7.46 7.87
CA LEU A 105 8.95 8.13 8.80
C LEU A 105 8.03 9.11 8.07
N GLU A 106 6.77 9.16 8.53
CA GLU A 106 5.77 10.11 8.04
C GLU A 106 6.04 11.49 8.65
N PRO A 107 6.28 12.55 7.83
CA PRO A 107 6.59 13.88 8.36
C PRO A 107 5.39 14.57 9.04
N TYR A 108 4.17 14.07 8.83
CA TYR A 108 2.94 14.65 9.36
C TYR A 108 2.33 13.83 10.49
N SER A 109 3.06 12.81 11.00
CA SER A 109 2.65 12.05 12.20
C SER A 109 3.68 12.19 13.30
N GLU A 110 3.29 11.77 14.51
CA GLU A 110 4.26 11.50 15.57
C GLU A 110 5.18 10.35 15.16
N GLU A 111 6.42 10.32 15.66
CA GLU A 111 7.37 9.25 15.36
C GLU A 111 6.97 7.95 16.09
N TYR A 112 6.34 8.06 17.26
CA TYR A 112 5.91 6.92 18.10
C TYR A 112 4.45 7.06 18.49
N ASP A 113 3.76 5.93 18.61
CA ASP A 113 2.41 5.90 19.16
C ASP A 113 2.41 5.85 20.71
N ASN A 114 1.22 5.82 21.31
CA ASN A 114 1.04 5.76 22.77
C ASN A 114 1.53 4.45 23.41
N TYR A 115 1.92 3.46 22.61
CA TYR A 115 2.48 2.17 23.04
C TYR A 115 3.99 2.09 22.80
N GLU A 116 4.62 3.23 22.47
CA GLU A 116 6.06 3.33 22.16
C GLU A 116 6.47 2.52 20.92
N ARG A 117 5.54 2.29 19.97
CA ARG A 117 5.86 1.65 18.68
C ARG A 117 6.24 2.74 17.67
N LEU A 118 7.32 2.55 16.94
CA LEU A 118 7.74 3.43 15.84
C LEU A 118 6.71 3.37 14.70
N LEU A 119 6.19 4.50 14.26
CA LEU A 119 5.25 4.61 13.16
C LEU A 119 6.00 4.79 11.85
N ALA A 120 5.87 3.85 10.90
CA ALA A 120 6.64 3.90 9.68
C ALA A 120 5.91 3.32 8.46
N TRP A 121 6.29 3.85 7.30
CA TRP A 121 6.14 3.21 6.01
C TRP A 121 7.25 2.19 5.84
N VAL A 122 6.92 0.97 5.46
CA VAL A 122 7.87 -0.14 5.34
C VAL A 122 8.10 -0.46 3.87
N TRP A 123 9.30 -0.22 3.40
CA TRP A 123 9.72 -0.53 2.04
C TRP A 123 10.51 -1.83 2.03
N VAL A 124 10.09 -2.74 1.18
CA VAL A 124 10.68 -4.08 1.02
C VAL A 124 11.03 -4.25 -0.44
N ASP A 125 12.32 -4.29 -0.75
CA ASP A 125 12.83 -4.42 -2.13
C ASP A 125 12.19 -3.41 -3.10
N ASP A 126 12.15 -2.13 -2.70
CA ASP A 126 11.54 -1.01 -3.42
C ASP A 126 10.00 -1.05 -3.56
N GLU A 127 9.30 -1.96 -2.88
CA GLU A 127 7.84 -2.03 -2.82
C GLU A 127 7.32 -1.67 -1.43
N LEU A 128 6.24 -0.90 -1.37
CA LEU A 128 5.60 -0.54 -0.10
C LEU A 128 4.83 -1.74 0.48
N LEU A 129 5.24 -2.25 1.66
CA LEU A 129 4.63 -3.42 2.30
C LEU A 129 3.15 -3.20 2.59
N GLN A 130 2.74 -2.00 2.99
CA GLN A 130 1.34 -1.65 3.20
C GLN A 130 0.51 -1.85 1.93
N ALA A 131 1.05 -1.50 0.77
CA ALA A 131 0.38 -1.74 -0.51
C ALA A 131 0.23 -3.23 -0.81
N LYS A 132 1.27 -4.03 -0.53
CA LYS A 132 1.25 -5.51 -0.70
C LYS A 132 0.19 -6.15 0.21
N LEU A 133 0.09 -5.71 1.47
CA LEU A 133 -0.91 -6.18 2.43
C LEU A 133 -2.34 -5.89 1.97
N LEU A 134 -2.60 -4.69 1.45
CA LEU A 134 -3.91 -4.32 0.91
C LEU A 134 -4.26 -5.11 -0.37
N GLN A 135 -3.31 -5.26 -1.28
CA GLN A 135 -3.49 -6.01 -2.54
C GLN A 135 -3.80 -7.49 -2.30
N SER A 136 -3.13 -8.08 -1.31
CA SER A 136 -3.34 -9.49 -0.93
C SER A 136 -4.60 -9.73 -0.09
N GLY A 137 -5.23 -8.65 0.42
CA GLY A 137 -6.40 -8.74 1.32
C GLY A 137 -6.04 -9.09 2.77
N ASN A 138 -4.77 -9.04 3.13
CA ASN A 138 -4.26 -9.32 4.48
C ASN A 138 -4.36 -8.13 5.45
N ALA A 139 -4.77 -6.96 4.96
CA ALA A 139 -5.06 -5.80 5.78
C ALA A 139 -6.14 -4.93 5.14
N LYS A 140 -6.66 -3.98 5.92
CA LYS A 140 -7.59 -2.92 5.50
C LYS A 140 -6.94 -1.57 5.74
N ILE A 141 -7.40 -0.54 5.02
CA ILE A 141 -7.00 0.84 5.30
C ILE A 141 -7.60 1.25 6.66
N ARG A 142 -6.76 1.77 7.55
CA ARG A 142 -7.16 2.31 8.83
C ARG A 142 -6.13 3.31 9.37
N TYR A 143 -6.61 4.31 10.12
CA TYR A 143 -5.74 5.35 10.71
C TYR A 143 -4.86 6.06 9.69
N LEU A 144 -5.39 6.28 8.50
CA LEU A 144 -4.71 6.95 7.39
C LEU A 144 -5.26 8.36 7.25
N GLU A 145 -4.41 9.36 7.47
CA GLU A 145 -4.77 10.76 7.36
C GLU A 145 -4.62 11.26 5.92
N ASP A 146 -5.44 12.22 5.51
CA ASP A 146 -5.49 12.72 4.12
C ASP A 146 -4.18 13.36 3.67
N ASN A 147 -3.36 13.85 4.60
CA ASN A 147 -2.09 14.52 4.32
C ASN A 147 -0.85 13.61 4.40
N TYR A 148 -1.03 12.31 4.66
CA TYR A 148 0.10 11.38 4.70
C TYR A 148 0.63 11.10 3.29
N LEU A 149 1.92 10.76 3.21
CA LEU A 149 2.66 10.62 1.95
C LEU A 149 2.03 9.66 0.92
N TYR A 150 1.44 8.58 1.39
CA TYR A 150 0.95 7.50 0.50
C TYR A 150 -0.56 7.33 0.52
N THR A 151 -1.31 8.29 1.06
CA THR A 151 -2.77 8.21 1.21
C THR A 151 -3.48 7.98 -0.11
N ASP A 152 -3.25 8.81 -1.12
CA ASP A 152 -3.88 8.67 -2.43
C ASP A 152 -3.53 7.33 -3.09
N TYR A 153 -2.29 6.89 -2.95
CA TYR A 153 -1.84 5.61 -3.48
C TYR A 153 -2.57 4.44 -2.82
N LEU A 154 -2.63 4.38 -1.48
CA LEU A 154 -3.28 3.29 -0.76
C LEU A 154 -4.80 3.25 -1.02
N TYR A 155 -5.47 4.40 -1.06
CA TYR A 155 -6.88 4.45 -1.44
C TYR A 155 -7.13 3.98 -2.88
N SER A 156 -6.20 4.23 -3.79
CA SER A 156 -6.32 3.74 -5.16
C SER A 156 -6.29 2.21 -5.26
N ILE A 157 -5.58 1.52 -4.36
CA ILE A 157 -5.53 0.06 -4.27
C ILE A 157 -6.86 -0.51 -3.79
N ASN A 158 -7.48 0.10 -2.79
CA ASN A 158 -8.70 -0.41 -2.16
C ASN A 158 -9.96 -0.21 -3.03
N VAL A 159 -9.94 0.71 -3.98
CA VAL A 159 -11.07 0.99 -4.91
C VAL A 159 -11.16 -0.06 -6.02
N THR A 160 -10.16 -0.92 -6.21
CA THR A 160 -10.13 -1.93 -7.29
C THR A 160 -10.69 -3.29 -6.89
N LYS A 161 -11.23 -3.44 -5.68
CA LYS A 161 -12.00 -4.61 -5.20
C LYS A 161 -13.48 -4.23 -5.09
#